data_7fda857f116a525dbf81697450b13582
#
_entry.id   7fda857f116a525dbf81697450b13582
#
_cell.length_a   1.000
_cell.length_b   1.000
_cell.length_c   1.000
_cell.angle_alpha   90.00
_cell.angle_beta   90.00
_cell.angle_gamma   90.00
#
_symmetry.space_group_name_H-M   'P 1'
#
loop_
_entity.id
_entity.type
_entity.pdbx_description
1 polymer ?
#
loop_
_entity_poly.entity_id
_entity_poly.type
_entity_poly.pdbx_seq_one_letter_code
_entity_poly.pdbx_strand_id
1 'polypeptide(L)'
;CGKSGGNTEVKQNENSNKITLMTQDTTYGKAFDEYIHKAEEATGLEIETIACPTNTDDRQAKITTILSSGDDSIDVVTINDEMMSGFKNTGYLEPLQDTVMTPEIMGNFPQKYMQEMTMVGDNVYSVPCFMDVLAFWVDEEKMANAGLTEIKTKEDFEKYVEANSSDGKYGYG
;
A
#
# COMPACT_ATOMS: atom_id res chain seq x y z
N CYS A 1 -3.76 32.72 38.43
CA CYS A 1 -5.02 33.13 37.80
C CYS A 1 -4.70 33.61 36.40
N GLY A 2 -5.22 33.00 35.39
CA GLY A 2 -5.07 33.42 33.98
C GLY A 2 -5.04 32.22 33.05
N LYS A 3 -6.22 31.61 32.76
CA LYS A 3 -6.42 30.76 31.62
C LYS A 3 -6.25 31.61 30.38
N SER A 4 -5.29 31.29 29.53
CA SER A 4 -5.28 31.67 28.12
C SER A 4 -5.43 30.41 27.32
N GLY A 5 -6.65 30.15 26.88
CA GLY A 5 -6.97 29.16 25.86
C GLY A 5 -6.52 29.73 24.53
N GLY A 6 -5.40 29.23 24.02
CA GLY A 6 -5.02 29.44 22.63
C GLY A 6 -5.86 28.52 21.77
N ASN A 7 -6.90 29.08 21.17
CA ASN A 7 -7.62 28.45 20.05
C ASN A 7 -6.65 28.52 18.86
N THR A 8 -5.97 27.42 18.57
CA THR A 8 -5.23 27.29 17.33
C THR A 8 -6.28 27.04 16.25
N GLU A 9 -6.77 28.12 15.63
CA GLU A 9 -7.50 28.02 14.38
C GLU A 9 -6.57 27.35 13.38
N VAL A 10 -6.86 26.12 13.06
CA VAL A 10 -6.34 25.45 11.87
C VAL A 10 -6.85 26.30 10.69
N LYS A 11 -5.96 27.07 10.10
CA LYS A 11 -6.22 27.71 8.82
C LYS A 11 -6.36 26.59 7.79
N GLN A 12 -7.59 26.12 7.60
CA GLN A 12 -7.94 25.42 6.37
C GLN A 12 -7.62 26.40 5.23
N ASN A 13 -6.77 25.97 4.34
CA ASN A 13 -6.48 26.66 3.10
C ASN A 13 -7.75 26.57 2.24
N GLU A 14 -8.70 27.48 2.50
CA GLU A 14 -9.94 27.57 1.73
C GLU A 14 -9.56 27.93 0.30
N ASN A 15 -9.79 26.98 -0.63
CA ASN A 15 -9.69 27.12 -2.09
C ASN A 15 -8.36 26.76 -2.78
N SER A 16 -7.65 25.73 -2.39
CA SER A 16 -6.77 25.12 -3.39
C SER A 16 -7.42 23.82 -3.91
N ASN A 17 -7.70 23.76 -5.21
CA ASN A 17 -8.06 22.51 -5.91
C ASN A 17 -6.85 21.56 -6.01
N LYS A 18 -5.81 21.79 -5.24
CA LYS A 18 -4.54 21.07 -5.31
C LYS A 18 -4.39 20.15 -4.11
N ILE A 19 -4.03 18.90 -4.36
CA ILE A 19 -3.64 17.93 -3.36
C ILE A 19 -2.24 17.39 -3.64
N THR A 20 -1.55 16.96 -2.62
CA THR A 20 -0.20 16.40 -2.70
C THR A 20 -0.24 14.91 -2.40
N LEU A 21 0.20 14.10 -3.35
CA LEU A 21 0.33 12.65 -3.24
C LEU A 21 1.80 12.24 -3.15
N MET A 22 2.23 11.72 -2.01
CA MET A 22 3.55 11.10 -1.87
C MET A 22 3.48 9.60 -2.19
N THR A 23 4.23 9.16 -3.19
CA THR A 23 4.16 7.78 -3.67
C THR A 23 5.47 7.28 -4.27
N GLN A 24 5.69 5.97 -4.22
CA GLN A 24 6.76 5.29 -4.98
C GLN A 24 6.37 5.03 -6.45
N ASP A 25 5.08 5.13 -6.77
CA ASP A 25 4.53 4.67 -8.06
C ASP A 25 4.94 5.57 -9.23
N THR A 26 5.55 6.73 -8.95
CA THR A 26 6.22 7.57 -9.95
C THR A 26 7.25 6.81 -10.80
N THR A 27 7.76 5.67 -10.30
CA THR A 27 8.69 4.79 -11.04
C THR A 27 8.03 4.05 -12.20
N TYR A 28 6.69 3.97 -12.25
CA TYR A 28 5.95 3.32 -13.34
C TYR A 28 5.84 4.20 -14.60
N GLY A 29 6.39 5.41 -14.59
CA GLY A 29 6.50 6.29 -15.76
C GLY A 29 5.14 6.62 -16.37
N LYS A 30 5.03 6.49 -17.70
CA LYS A 30 3.81 6.91 -18.42
C LYS A 30 2.51 6.30 -17.93
N ALA A 31 2.52 5.07 -17.44
CA ALA A 31 1.31 4.44 -16.92
C ALA A 31 0.81 5.13 -15.66
N PHE A 32 1.73 5.57 -14.82
CA PHE A 32 1.41 6.36 -13.64
C PHE A 32 0.92 7.76 -14.02
N ASP A 33 1.59 8.43 -14.98
CA ASP A 33 1.19 9.76 -15.45
C ASP A 33 -0.25 9.74 -16.01
N GLU A 34 -0.61 8.72 -16.80
CA GLU A 34 -1.96 8.52 -17.30
C GLU A 34 -2.99 8.27 -16.18
N TYR A 35 -2.61 7.53 -15.15
CA TYR A 35 -3.45 7.30 -13.97
C TYR A 35 -3.75 8.61 -13.23
N ILE A 36 -2.72 9.41 -12.97
CA ILE A 36 -2.87 10.72 -12.32
C ILE A 36 -3.76 11.63 -13.17
N HIS A 37 -3.51 11.74 -14.46
CA HIS A 37 -4.32 12.58 -15.36
C HIS A 37 -5.81 12.19 -15.35
N LYS A 38 -6.12 10.89 -15.37
CA LYS A 38 -7.50 10.42 -15.23
C LYS A 38 -8.11 10.76 -13.88
N ALA A 39 -7.33 10.70 -12.81
CA ALA A 39 -7.79 11.08 -11.48
C ALA A 39 -8.10 12.59 -11.41
N GLU A 40 -7.25 13.44 -11.99
CA GLU A 40 -7.47 14.87 -12.11
C GLU A 40 -8.74 15.19 -12.92
N GLU A 41 -8.92 14.55 -14.08
CA GLU A 41 -10.13 14.69 -14.90
C GLU A 41 -11.41 14.28 -14.13
N ALA A 42 -11.34 13.19 -13.38
CA ALA A 42 -12.49 12.67 -12.64
C ALA A 42 -12.87 13.51 -11.43
N THR A 43 -11.90 14.15 -10.77
CA THR A 43 -12.09 14.88 -9.51
C THR A 43 -12.12 16.39 -9.67
N GLY A 44 -11.55 16.92 -10.73
CA GLY A 44 -11.32 18.36 -10.92
C GLY A 44 -10.21 18.91 -10.00
N LEU A 45 -9.42 18.03 -9.38
CA LEU A 45 -8.29 18.42 -8.54
C LEU A 45 -7.00 18.44 -9.37
N GLU A 46 -6.06 19.29 -8.99
CA GLU A 46 -4.66 19.22 -9.41
C GLU A 46 -3.91 18.30 -8.43
N ILE A 47 -3.22 17.28 -8.95
CA ILE A 47 -2.51 16.31 -8.12
C ILE A 47 -1.00 16.50 -8.27
N GLU A 48 -0.36 17.12 -7.27
CA GLU A 48 1.09 17.19 -7.19
C GLU A 48 1.64 15.87 -6.65
N THR A 49 2.48 15.19 -7.44
CA THR A 49 3.10 13.93 -7.02
C THR A 49 4.50 14.15 -6.48
N ILE A 50 4.77 13.60 -5.29
CA ILE A 50 6.09 13.61 -4.66
C ILE A 50 6.63 12.19 -4.62
N ALA A 51 7.78 11.96 -5.25
CA ALA A 51 8.44 10.67 -5.20
C ALA A 51 8.96 10.37 -3.79
N CYS A 52 8.67 9.17 -3.29
CA CYS A 52 9.29 8.66 -2.09
C CYS A 52 10.31 7.55 -2.39
N PRO A 53 11.23 7.25 -1.45
CA PRO A 53 12.22 6.21 -1.63
C PRO A 53 11.59 4.86 -2.01
N THR A 54 12.22 4.14 -2.93
CA THR A 54 11.79 2.78 -3.33
C THR A 54 12.17 1.72 -2.28
N ASN A 55 13.25 1.96 -1.52
CA ASN A 55 13.59 1.13 -0.37
C ASN A 55 12.53 1.28 0.73
N THR A 56 12.05 0.16 1.27
CA THR A 56 10.94 0.13 2.25
C THR A 56 11.30 0.85 3.55
N ASP A 57 12.51 0.62 4.09
CA ASP A 57 12.92 1.20 5.37
C ASP A 57 13.11 2.72 5.24
N ASP A 58 13.74 3.19 4.18
CA ASP A 58 13.95 4.61 3.90
C ASP A 58 12.61 5.32 3.69
N ARG A 59 11.68 4.67 2.98
CA ARG A 59 10.32 5.18 2.76
C ARG A 59 9.55 5.30 4.06
N GLN A 60 9.57 4.26 4.90
CA GLN A 60 8.92 4.28 6.20
C GLN A 60 9.50 5.36 7.12
N ALA A 61 10.81 5.51 7.16
CA ALA A 61 11.47 6.53 7.94
C ALA A 61 11.08 7.95 7.49
N LYS A 62 11.04 8.19 6.17
CA LYS A 62 10.63 9.48 5.61
C LYS A 62 9.18 9.80 5.94
N ILE A 63 8.26 8.87 5.71
CA ILE A 63 6.83 9.05 5.98
C ILE A 63 6.61 9.27 7.49
N THR A 64 7.24 8.46 8.34
CA THR A 64 7.15 8.61 9.80
C THR A 64 7.61 10.00 10.24
N THR A 65 8.70 10.51 9.68
CA THR A 65 9.22 11.83 10.02
C THR A 65 8.22 12.93 9.67
N ILE A 66 7.62 12.88 8.49
CA ILE A 66 6.63 13.84 8.03
C ILE A 66 5.37 13.79 8.93
N LEU A 67 4.78 12.61 9.08
CA LEU A 67 3.54 12.45 9.85
C LEU A 67 3.71 12.79 11.35
N SER A 68 4.85 12.41 11.95
CA SER A 68 5.09 12.68 13.36
C SER A 68 5.44 14.14 13.66
N SER A 69 5.91 14.89 12.67
CA SER A 69 6.19 16.32 12.83
C SER A 69 4.94 17.20 12.78
N GLY A 70 3.79 16.64 12.38
CA GLY A 70 2.57 17.41 12.11
C GLY A 70 2.69 18.28 10.86
N ASP A 71 3.57 17.90 9.93
CA ASP A 71 3.70 18.56 8.63
C ASP A 71 2.46 18.25 7.78
N ASP A 72 1.75 19.29 7.37
CA ASP A 72 0.51 19.25 6.58
C ASP A 72 0.76 19.42 5.07
N SER A 73 2.01 19.29 4.62
CA SER A 73 2.38 19.44 3.21
C SER A 73 2.00 18.24 2.34
N ILE A 74 1.64 17.10 2.93
CA ILE A 74 1.24 15.88 2.25
C ILE A 74 -0.18 15.52 2.62
N ASP A 75 -1.07 15.48 1.61
CA ASP A 75 -2.47 15.13 1.82
C ASP A 75 -2.70 13.62 1.75
N VAL A 76 -2.03 12.94 0.84
CA VAL A 76 -2.18 11.50 0.61
C VAL A 76 -0.82 10.83 0.51
N VAL A 77 -0.69 9.64 1.09
CA VAL A 77 0.52 8.82 1.03
C VAL A 77 0.19 7.39 0.63
N THR A 78 0.97 6.79 -0.27
CA THR A 78 0.89 5.35 -0.53
C THR A 78 1.87 4.60 0.36
N ILE A 79 1.37 3.59 1.03
CA ILE A 79 2.13 2.74 1.95
C ILE A 79 1.83 1.27 1.66
N ASN A 80 2.73 0.39 2.06
CA ASN A 80 2.49 -1.05 2.02
C ASN A 80 1.93 -1.57 3.36
N ASP A 81 1.53 -2.84 3.39
CA ASP A 81 0.90 -3.47 4.53
C ASP A 81 1.77 -3.46 5.80
N GLU A 82 3.09 -3.62 5.65
CA GLU A 82 4.02 -3.58 6.79
C GLU A 82 3.98 -2.20 7.47
N MET A 83 3.97 -1.14 6.68
CA MET A 83 3.87 0.23 7.20
C MET A 83 2.51 0.51 7.81
N MET A 84 1.43 -0.03 7.21
CA MET A 84 0.07 0.14 7.72
C MET A 84 -0.06 -0.35 9.16
N SER A 85 0.53 -1.50 9.47
CA SER A 85 0.57 -2.04 10.83
C SER A 85 1.21 -1.09 11.83
N GLY A 86 2.21 -0.33 11.41
CA GLY A 86 2.87 0.70 12.23
C GLY A 86 2.04 1.97 12.38
N PHE A 87 1.35 2.42 11.33
CA PHE A 87 0.71 3.74 11.32
C PHE A 87 -0.72 3.76 11.86
N LYS A 88 -1.52 2.72 11.66
CA LYS A 88 -2.94 2.71 12.06
C LYS A 88 -3.20 2.92 13.56
N ASN A 89 -2.19 2.70 14.42
CA ASN A 89 -2.30 2.89 15.87
C ASN A 89 -1.64 4.18 16.37
N THR A 90 -1.09 5.00 15.50
CA THR A 90 -0.31 6.19 15.90
C THR A 90 -1.16 7.45 16.05
N GLY A 91 -2.35 7.47 15.44
CA GLY A 91 -3.16 8.68 15.30
C GLY A 91 -2.67 9.64 14.22
N TYR A 92 -1.75 9.19 13.34
CA TYR A 92 -1.28 10.01 12.22
C TYR A 92 -2.20 9.98 11.00
N LEU A 93 -3.02 8.93 10.86
CA LEU A 93 -3.92 8.73 9.74
C LEU A 93 -5.35 9.13 10.12
N GLU A 94 -6.06 9.75 9.19
CA GLU A 94 -7.45 10.10 9.36
C GLU A 94 -8.36 8.86 9.21
N PRO A 95 -9.36 8.67 10.07
CA PRO A 95 -10.36 7.63 9.90
C PRO A 95 -11.26 7.90 8.69
N LEU A 96 -11.47 6.91 7.83
CA LEU A 96 -12.12 7.05 6.53
C LEU A 96 -13.54 6.47 6.43
N GLN A 97 -14.03 5.77 7.46
CA GLN A 97 -15.32 5.05 7.42
C GLN A 97 -16.53 5.95 7.20
N ASP A 98 -16.45 7.21 7.63
CA ASP A 98 -17.55 8.17 7.51
C ASP A 98 -17.45 9.04 6.24
N THR A 99 -16.40 8.86 5.44
CA THR A 99 -16.15 9.65 4.24
C THR A 99 -15.99 8.78 2.99
N VAL A 100 -14.83 8.15 2.83
CA VAL A 100 -14.45 7.39 1.62
C VAL A 100 -14.79 5.91 1.77
N MET A 101 -14.49 5.30 2.93
CA MET A 101 -14.62 3.85 3.16
C MET A 101 -15.96 3.50 3.81
N THR A 102 -17.05 3.95 3.18
CA THR A 102 -18.40 3.60 3.60
C THR A 102 -18.65 2.09 3.57
N PRO A 103 -19.66 1.56 4.27
CA PRO A 103 -19.99 0.12 4.24
C PRO A 103 -20.19 -0.45 2.83
N GLU A 104 -20.73 0.37 1.90
CA GLU A 104 -20.89 -0.02 0.50
C GLU A 104 -19.54 -0.22 -0.19
N ILE A 105 -18.62 0.72 -0.03
CA ILE A 105 -17.27 0.63 -0.58
C ILE A 105 -16.48 -0.50 0.07
N MET A 106 -16.56 -0.63 1.39
CA MET A 106 -15.95 -1.72 2.16
C MET A 106 -16.38 -3.11 1.66
N GLY A 107 -17.62 -3.24 1.20
CA GLY A 107 -18.15 -4.50 0.66
C GLY A 107 -17.43 -5.01 -0.60
N ASN A 108 -16.68 -4.17 -1.30
CA ASN A 108 -15.90 -4.55 -2.48
C ASN A 108 -14.55 -5.20 -2.14
N PHE A 109 -14.14 -5.21 -0.88
CA PHE A 109 -12.85 -5.75 -0.44
C PHE A 109 -13.01 -7.02 0.40
N PRO A 110 -12.01 -7.91 0.44
CA PRO A 110 -12.01 -9.06 1.32
C PRO A 110 -12.09 -8.62 2.79
N GLN A 111 -13.17 -8.99 3.47
CA GLN A 111 -13.47 -8.48 4.81
C GLN A 111 -12.40 -8.83 5.84
N LYS A 112 -11.84 -10.05 5.77
CA LYS A 112 -10.75 -10.47 6.66
C LYS A 112 -9.52 -9.59 6.50
N TYR A 113 -9.14 -9.29 5.24
CA TYR A 113 -8.02 -8.39 4.95
C TYR A 113 -8.27 -6.99 5.54
N MET A 114 -9.48 -6.44 5.33
CA MET A 114 -9.82 -5.12 5.85
C MET A 114 -9.69 -5.07 7.37
N GLN A 115 -10.24 -6.05 8.07
CA GLN A 115 -10.20 -6.12 9.54
C GLN A 115 -8.77 -6.24 10.09
N GLU A 116 -7.94 -7.06 9.48
CA GLU A 116 -6.58 -7.31 9.96
C GLU A 116 -5.61 -6.17 9.59
N MET A 117 -5.71 -5.64 8.38
CA MET A 117 -4.71 -4.71 7.84
C MET A 117 -5.09 -3.25 8.00
N THR A 118 -6.33 -2.88 7.73
CA THR A 118 -6.71 -1.46 7.58
C THR A 118 -7.47 -0.89 8.77
N MET A 119 -7.99 -1.74 9.66
CA MET A 119 -8.87 -1.32 10.74
C MET A 119 -8.23 -1.35 12.11
N VAL A 120 -8.72 -0.45 12.99
CA VAL A 120 -8.56 -0.50 14.45
C VAL A 120 -9.94 -0.24 15.07
N GLY A 121 -10.53 -1.27 15.68
CA GLY A 121 -11.94 -1.22 16.06
C GLY A 121 -12.83 -1.01 14.82
N ASP A 122 -13.70 -0.02 14.87
CA ASP A 122 -14.59 0.33 13.76
C ASP A 122 -13.99 1.35 12.78
N ASN A 123 -12.81 1.88 13.07
CA ASN A 123 -12.16 2.87 12.23
C ASN A 123 -11.35 2.21 11.12
N VAL A 124 -11.48 2.73 9.91
CA VAL A 124 -10.74 2.32 8.70
C VAL A 124 -9.72 3.39 8.34
N TYR A 125 -8.46 3.03 8.18
CA TYR A 125 -7.36 3.99 8.01
C TYR A 125 -6.70 3.97 6.63
N SER A 126 -7.12 3.09 5.72
CA SER A 126 -6.60 3.09 4.35
C SER A 126 -7.60 2.57 3.34
N VAL A 127 -7.36 2.96 2.07
CA VAL A 127 -8.04 2.42 0.89
C VAL A 127 -7.06 1.47 0.20
N PRO A 128 -7.32 0.16 0.09
CA PRO A 128 -6.48 -0.74 -0.70
C PRO A 128 -6.50 -0.34 -2.18
N CYS A 129 -5.34 -0.12 -2.79
CA CYS A 129 -5.23 0.27 -4.19
C CYS A 129 -4.60 -0.81 -5.09
N PHE A 130 -3.67 -1.60 -4.54
CA PHE A 130 -3.05 -2.72 -5.22
C PHE A 130 -3.03 -3.94 -4.30
N MET A 131 -3.10 -5.11 -4.93
CA MET A 131 -2.95 -6.39 -4.22
C MET A 131 -1.96 -7.25 -5.01
N ASP A 132 -0.88 -7.66 -4.35
CA ASP A 132 0.09 -8.59 -4.89
C ASP A 132 -0.13 -9.99 -4.32
N VAL A 133 0.15 -10.98 -5.13
CA VAL A 133 0.12 -12.38 -4.72
C VAL A 133 1.51 -12.97 -4.94
N LEU A 134 2.12 -13.46 -3.87
CA LEU A 134 3.32 -14.27 -4.00
C LEU A 134 2.94 -15.64 -4.56
N ALA A 135 3.54 -16.01 -5.67
CA ALA A 135 3.31 -17.29 -6.30
C ALA A 135 4.61 -17.92 -6.79
N PHE A 136 4.65 -19.23 -6.79
CA PHE A 136 5.71 -19.95 -7.50
C PHE A 136 5.35 -20.06 -8.98
N TRP A 137 6.24 -19.59 -9.83
CA TRP A 137 6.17 -19.85 -11.26
C TRP A 137 6.85 -21.17 -11.54
N VAL A 138 6.13 -22.09 -12.12
CA VAL A 138 6.64 -23.43 -12.45
C VAL A 138 6.67 -23.65 -13.94
N ASP A 139 7.72 -24.30 -14.42
CA ASP A 139 7.85 -24.78 -15.78
C ASP A 139 7.12 -26.12 -15.89
N GLU A 140 6.18 -26.25 -16.83
CA GLU A 140 5.37 -27.45 -16.99
C GLU A 140 6.20 -28.68 -17.43
N GLU A 141 7.25 -28.50 -18.24
CA GLU A 141 8.14 -29.59 -18.63
C GLU A 141 8.93 -30.09 -17.42
N LYS A 142 9.43 -29.18 -16.60
CA LYS A 142 10.12 -29.52 -15.36
C LYS A 142 9.20 -30.19 -14.34
N MET A 143 7.95 -29.77 -14.30
CA MET A 143 6.95 -30.40 -13.44
C MET A 143 6.67 -31.85 -13.90
N ALA A 144 6.52 -32.07 -15.21
CA ALA A 144 6.37 -33.40 -15.78
C ALA A 144 7.60 -34.28 -15.54
N ASN A 145 8.82 -33.75 -15.64
CA ASN A 145 10.06 -34.47 -15.33
C ASN A 145 10.12 -34.93 -13.88
N ALA A 146 9.50 -34.19 -12.97
CA ALA A 146 9.35 -34.59 -11.57
C ALA A 146 8.20 -35.58 -11.32
N GLY A 147 7.45 -35.94 -12.36
CA GLY A 147 6.28 -36.82 -12.25
C GLY A 147 5.09 -36.14 -11.56
N LEU A 148 5.03 -34.82 -11.62
CA LEU A 148 4.00 -34.01 -10.96
C LEU A 148 3.07 -33.38 -12.03
N THR A 149 1.80 -33.24 -11.67
CA THR A 149 0.80 -32.46 -12.43
C THR A 149 0.44 -31.15 -11.71
N GLU A 150 0.78 -31.05 -10.44
CA GLU A 150 0.55 -29.88 -9.58
C GLU A 150 1.49 -29.91 -8.39
N ILE A 151 1.71 -28.77 -7.75
CA ILE A 151 2.49 -28.64 -6.52
C ILE A 151 1.55 -28.10 -5.44
N LYS A 152 1.12 -28.95 -4.52
CA LYS A 152 0.22 -28.60 -3.42
C LYS A 152 0.85 -28.72 -2.04
N THR A 153 1.86 -29.55 -1.93
CA THR A 153 2.51 -29.85 -0.65
C THR A 153 3.98 -29.49 -0.70
N LYS A 154 4.59 -29.43 0.47
CA LYS A 154 6.04 -29.27 0.59
C LYS A 154 6.79 -30.41 -0.10
N GLU A 155 6.30 -31.64 0.05
CA GLU A 155 6.86 -32.84 -0.57
C GLU A 155 6.81 -32.77 -2.09
N ASP A 156 5.75 -32.25 -2.69
CA ASP A 156 5.67 -32.01 -4.13
C ASP A 156 6.72 -30.98 -4.59
N PHE A 157 6.87 -29.91 -3.82
CA PHE A 157 7.88 -28.89 -4.10
C PHE A 157 9.30 -29.46 -4.01
N GLU A 158 9.59 -30.24 -2.97
CA GLU A 158 10.89 -30.91 -2.81
C GLU A 158 11.20 -31.84 -3.98
N LYS A 159 10.22 -32.65 -4.43
CA LYS A 159 10.37 -33.50 -5.63
C LYS A 159 10.64 -32.69 -6.90
N TYR A 160 9.95 -31.55 -7.07
CA TYR A 160 10.16 -30.66 -8.21
C TYR A 160 11.60 -30.11 -8.20
N VAL A 161 12.05 -29.64 -7.07
CA VAL A 161 13.42 -29.09 -6.90
C VAL A 161 14.46 -30.18 -7.14
N GLU A 162 14.32 -31.35 -6.53
CA GLU A 162 15.26 -32.45 -6.65
C GLU A 162 15.39 -32.97 -8.10
N ALA A 163 14.26 -33.17 -8.77
CA ALA A 163 14.23 -33.66 -10.17
C ALA A 163 14.86 -32.69 -11.15
N ASN A 164 14.87 -31.40 -10.82
CA ASN A 164 15.36 -30.33 -11.72
C ASN A 164 16.67 -29.69 -11.23
N SER A 165 17.28 -30.24 -10.19
CA SER A 165 18.59 -29.83 -9.70
C SER A 165 19.67 -30.77 -10.23
N SER A 166 20.83 -30.24 -10.57
CA SER A 166 22.04 -31.00 -10.94
C SER A 166 23.28 -30.19 -10.59
N ASP A 167 24.46 -30.74 -10.79
CA ASP A 167 25.70 -30.05 -10.48
C ASP A 167 25.78 -28.68 -11.22
N GLY A 168 25.83 -27.59 -10.42
CA GLY A 168 25.84 -26.20 -10.91
C GLY A 168 24.49 -25.69 -11.43
N LYS A 169 23.39 -26.43 -11.26
CA LYS A 169 22.02 -25.97 -11.60
C LYS A 169 21.10 -26.14 -10.40
N TYR A 170 20.29 -25.14 -10.16
CA TYR A 170 19.31 -25.12 -9.07
C TYR A 170 17.90 -25.31 -9.62
N GLY A 171 17.14 -26.24 -9.05
CA GLY A 171 15.74 -26.49 -9.43
C GLY A 171 14.78 -25.39 -8.96
N TYR A 172 15.26 -24.50 -8.09
CA TYR A 172 14.57 -23.34 -7.58
C TYR A 172 15.56 -22.19 -7.36
N GLY A 173 15.17 -20.95 -7.65
CA GLY A 173 15.97 -19.75 -7.47
C GLY A 173 15.13 -18.49 -7.50
#